data_88502c53b990168123ea2070f243108d
#
_entry.id   88502c53b990168123ea2070f243108d
#
_cell.length_a   1.000
_cell.length_b   1.000
_cell.length_c   1.000
_cell.angle_alpha   90.00
_cell.angle_beta   90.00
_cell.angle_gamma   90.00
#
_symmetry.space_group_name_H-M   'P 1'
#
loop_
_entity.id
_entity.type
_entity.pdbx_description
1 polymer ?
#
loop_
_entity_poly.entity_id
_entity_poly.type
_entity_poly.pdbx_seq_one_letter_code
_entity_poly.pdbx_strand_id
1 'polypeptide(L)'
;DALPILNSNPATIMTDPDVADHVYIEPMTLEVVERILDIEKPDSVLPNLGGQMGLNLSMELARSGYLDRTGIRLLACNPETIDRAEDRELFKETMEKLHQPIIPSEVVETLQDALACADRIGYPVIVRPAFTMGGTGGGICENKAKLIEIGTNGLRLSPIHQILVEKCIAG
;
A
#
# COMPACT_ATOMS: atom_id res chain seq x y z
N ASP A 1 18.96 21.39 -17.27
CA ASP A 1 18.07 20.55 -16.46
C ASP A 1 17.73 19.32 -17.30
N ALA A 2 18.07 18.12 -16.83
CA ALA A 2 17.76 16.86 -17.50
C ALA A 2 16.61 16.13 -16.81
N LEU A 3 15.79 15.40 -17.57
CA LEU A 3 14.73 14.54 -17.07
C LEU A 3 15.14 13.07 -17.27
N PRO A 4 15.79 12.43 -16.29
CA PRO A 4 16.03 11.00 -16.33
C PRO A 4 14.76 10.24 -15.95
N ILE A 5 14.47 9.16 -16.69
CA ILE A 5 13.34 8.27 -16.43
C ILE A 5 13.82 6.83 -16.28
N LEU A 6 13.41 6.19 -15.19
CA LEU A 6 13.61 4.76 -14.95
C LEU A 6 12.29 4.02 -15.08
N ASN A 7 12.27 2.97 -15.90
CA ASN A 7 11.15 2.05 -16.02
C ASN A 7 11.66 0.67 -16.48
N SER A 8 11.10 -0.41 -15.94
CA SER A 8 11.44 -1.76 -16.40
C SER A 8 10.74 -2.15 -17.71
N ASN A 9 9.73 -1.40 -18.14
CA ASN A 9 8.99 -1.65 -19.36
C ASN A 9 9.51 -0.75 -20.50
N PRO A 10 10.09 -1.29 -21.58
CA PRO A 10 10.59 -0.52 -22.70
C PRO A 10 9.47 0.01 -23.63
N ALA A 11 8.23 -0.44 -23.45
CA ALA A 11 7.12 -0.14 -24.35
C ALA A 11 6.18 0.94 -23.79
N THR A 12 6.68 1.87 -22.99
CA THR A 12 5.90 3.00 -22.47
C THR A 12 6.24 4.29 -23.21
N ILE A 13 5.28 5.21 -23.29
CA ILE A 13 5.51 6.56 -23.85
C ILE A 13 6.64 7.28 -23.11
N MET A 14 6.72 7.10 -21.78
CA MET A 14 7.72 7.78 -20.95
C MET A 14 9.15 7.31 -21.18
N THR A 15 9.37 6.16 -21.79
CA THR A 15 10.70 5.67 -22.18
C THR A 15 11.06 5.98 -23.62
N ASP A 16 10.26 6.80 -24.30
CA ASP A 16 10.58 7.32 -25.62
C ASP A 16 11.70 8.37 -25.50
N PRO A 17 12.75 8.28 -26.35
CA PRO A 17 13.84 9.26 -26.37
C PRO A 17 13.40 10.72 -26.62
N ASP A 18 12.23 10.91 -27.25
CA ASP A 18 11.65 12.23 -27.47
C ASP A 18 10.97 12.82 -26.20
N VAL A 19 10.77 12.01 -25.17
CA VAL A 19 10.10 12.41 -23.92
C VAL A 19 11.10 12.66 -22.78
N ALA A 20 12.13 11.83 -22.67
CA ALA A 20 13.12 11.88 -21.61
C ALA A 20 14.53 12.18 -22.14
N ASP A 21 15.31 12.94 -21.38
CA ASP A 21 16.71 13.24 -21.72
C ASP A 21 17.59 11.98 -21.53
N HIS A 22 17.32 11.23 -20.45
CA HIS A 22 18.01 9.97 -20.16
C HIS A 22 16.98 8.89 -19.84
N VAL A 23 17.05 7.75 -20.52
CA VAL A 23 16.14 6.63 -20.35
C VAL A 23 16.91 5.42 -19.79
N TYR A 24 16.44 4.93 -18.65
CA TYR A 24 16.96 3.73 -17.98
C TYR A 24 15.88 2.64 -18.05
N ILE A 25 16.15 1.58 -18.82
CA ILE A 25 15.30 0.39 -18.90
C ILE A 25 15.98 -0.70 -18.08
N GLU A 26 15.74 -0.67 -16.77
CA GLU A 26 16.42 -1.49 -15.79
C GLU A 26 15.44 -2.09 -14.76
N PRO A 27 15.82 -3.13 -14.03
CA PRO A 27 15.01 -3.66 -12.95
C PRO A 27 14.69 -2.59 -11.91
N MET A 28 13.42 -2.56 -11.47
CA MET A 28 12.94 -1.62 -10.46
C MET A 28 13.28 -2.15 -9.05
N THR A 29 14.56 -2.05 -8.67
CA THR A 29 15.08 -2.44 -7.35
C THR A 29 15.77 -1.26 -6.68
N LEU A 30 15.83 -1.27 -5.34
CA LEU A 30 16.46 -0.21 -4.56
C LEU A 30 17.91 0.03 -5.02
N GLU A 31 18.70 -1.04 -5.20
CA GLU A 31 20.09 -0.95 -5.62
C GLU A 31 20.27 -0.25 -6.98
N VAL A 32 19.41 -0.60 -7.95
CA VAL A 32 19.45 0.03 -9.28
C VAL A 32 19.05 1.49 -9.20
N VAL A 33 18.00 1.81 -8.43
CA VAL A 33 17.56 3.19 -8.22
C VAL A 33 18.66 4.02 -7.58
N GLU A 34 19.27 3.56 -6.49
CA GLU A 34 20.39 4.27 -5.83
C GLU A 34 21.55 4.51 -6.78
N ARG A 35 21.94 3.52 -7.60
CA ARG A 35 22.99 3.65 -8.61
C ARG A 35 22.66 4.73 -9.65
N ILE A 36 21.43 4.77 -10.15
CA ILE A 36 21.01 5.78 -11.13
C ILE A 36 21.00 7.17 -10.48
N LEU A 37 20.52 7.29 -9.25
CA LEU A 37 20.54 8.54 -8.50
C LEU A 37 21.98 9.04 -8.25
N ASP A 38 22.94 8.15 -8.02
CA ASP A 38 24.35 8.50 -7.87
C ASP A 38 24.98 8.99 -9.17
N ILE A 39 24.51 8.50 -10.33
CA ILE A 39 24.96 8.93 -11.66
C ILE A 39 24.34 10.29 -12.01
N GLU A 40 23.03 10.41 -11.93
CA GLU A 40 22.27 11.55 -12.38
C GLU A 40 22.32 12.74 -11.40
N LYS A 41 22.47 12.44 -10.10
CA LYS A 41 22.50 13.43 -9.00
C LYS A 41 21.37 14.46 -9.08
N PRO A 42 20.11 14.00 -9.20
CA PRO A 42 18.98 14.91 -9.32
C PRO A 42 18.72 15.64 -8.00
N ASP A 43 18.08 16.80 -8.07
CA ASP A 43 17.60 17.52 -6.88
C ASP A 43 16.40 16.83 -6.21
N SER A 44 15.66 16.03 -6.98
CA SER A 44 14.40 15.43 -6.53
C SER A 44 13.98 14.22 -7.36
N VAL A 45 13.09 13.42 -6.78
CA VAL A 45 12.47 12.26 -7.41
C VAL A 45 10.96 12.41 -7.36
N LEU A 46 10.28 12.08 -8.46
CA LEU A 46 8.82 12.06 -8.57
C LEU A 46 8.33 10.61 -8.71
N PRO A 47 8.02 9.91 -7.60
CA PRO A 47 7.69 8.48 -7.62
C PRO A 47 6.23 8.19 -8.04
N ASN A 48 5.33 9.16 -7.85
CA ASN A 48 3.88 8.95 -8.00
C ASN A 48 3.44 8.55 -9.41
N LEU A 49 4.21 8.89 -10.43
CA LEU A 49 3.94 8.46 -11.82
C LEU A 49 4.29 6.99 -12.06
N GLY A 50 5.06 6.36 -11.18
CA GLY A 50 5.45 4.95 -11.23
C GLY A 50 4.45 3.98 -10.58
N GLY A 51 3.26 4.46 -10.18
CA GLY A 51 2.26 3.65 -9.49
C GLY A 51 2.79 3.07 -8.17
N GLN A 52 2.24 1.93 -7.75
CA GLN A 52 2.60 1.29 -6.48
C GLN A 52 4.08 0.94 -6.37
N MET A 53 4.71 0.53 -7.47
CA MET A 53 6.13 0.21 -7.47
C MET A 53 6.99 1.44 -7.21
N GLY A 54 6.67 2.57 -7.83
CA GLY A 54 7.35 3.85 -7.57
C GLY A 54 7.19 4.29 -6.12
N LEU A 55 6.00 4.17 -5.55
CA LEU A 55 5.74 4.48 -4.14
C LEU A 55 6.52 3.56 -3.20
N ASN A 56 6.51 2.25 -3.42
CA ASN A 56 7.25 1.29 -2.59
C ASN A 56 8.75 1.59 -2.60
N LEU A 57 9.34 1.81 -3.78
CA LEU A 57 10.76 2.15 -3.90
C LEU A 57 11.10 3.49 -3.24
N SER A 58 10.21 4.48 -3.30
CA SER A 58 10.43 5.74 -2.61
C SER A 58 10.43 5.58 -1.09
N MET A 59 9.60 4.68 -0.56
CA MET A 59 9.59 4.33 0.86
C MET A 59 10.86 3.56 1.27
N GLU A 60 11.35 2.66 0.42
CA GLU A 60 12.62 1.97 0.65
C GLU A 60 13.80 2.94 0.66
N LEU A 61 13.86 3.89 -0.29
CA LEU A 61 14.88 4.96 -0.33
C LEU A 61 14.84 5.81 0.95
N ALA A 62 13.66 6.19 1.42
CA ALA A 62 13.52 6.96 2.66
C ALA A 62 13.98 6.16 3.87
N ARG A 63 13.53 4.90 4.01
CA ARG A 63 13.87 4.02 5.14
C ARG A 63 15.34 3.61 5.18
N SER A 64 16.01 3.51 4.02
CA SER A 64 17.45 3.25 3.94
C SER A 64 18.32 4.45 4.40
N GLY A 65 17.70 5.62 4.58
CA GLY A 65 18.39 6.87 4.87
C GLY A 65 19.14 7.44 3.65
N TYR A 66 18.91 6.91 2.46
CA TYR A 66 19.56 7.38 1.24
C TYR A 66 19.20 8.83 0.93
N LEU A 67 17.91 9.18 1.03
CA LEU A 67 17.42 10.53 0.77
C LEU A 67 18.04 11.56 1.72
N ASP A 68 18.15 11.22 3.01
CA ASP A 68 18.76 12.10 4.01
C ASP A 68 20.26 12.33 3.75
N ARG A 69 20.98 11.27 3.33
CA ARG A 69 22.42 11.37 3.03
C ARG A 69 22.71 12.19 1.79
N THR A 70 21.83 12.12 0.79
CA THR A 70 22.05 12.76 -0.52
C THR A 70 21.38 14.13 -0.62
N GLY A 71 20.41 14.42 0.23
CA GLY A 71 19.59 15.64 0.15
C GLY A 71 18.57 15.63 -0.97
N ILE A 72 18.36 14.49 -1.65
CA ILE A 72 17.39 14.34 -2.72
C ILE A 72 15.97 14.38 -2.11
N ARG A 73 15.10 15.21 -2.68
CA ARG A 73 13.74 15.39 -2.18
C ARG A 73 12.75 14.49 -2.91
N LEU A 74 11.79 13.91 -2.18
CA LEU A 74 10.61 13.33 -2.78
C LEU A 74 9.61 14.44 -3.14
N LEU A 75 9.14 14.43 -4.39
CA LEU A 75 8.09 15.34 -4.83
C LEU A 75 6.71 14.68 -4.68
N ALA A 76 5.69 15.49 -4.57
CA ALA A 76 4.27 15.18 -4.45
C ALA A 76 3.87 14.58 -3.09
N CYS A 77 4.47 13.48 -2.63
CA CYS A 77 4.14 12.86 -1.34
C CYS A 77 5.40 12.65 -0.50
N ASN A 78 5.34 13.00 0.77
CA ASN A 78 6.37 12.61 1.72
C ASN A 78 6.11 11.20 2.30
N PRO A 79 7.13 10.53 2.86
CA PRO A 79 6.99 9.17 3.41
C PRO A 79 5.88 9.03 4.45
N GLU A 80 5.73 10.00 5.35
CA GLU A 80 4.67 9.97 6.38
C GLU A 80 3.27 9.99 5.77
N THR A 81 3.08 10.75 4.69
CA THR A 81 1.79 10.83 3.99
C THR A 81 1.48 9.52 3.28
N ILE A 82 2.51 8.88 2.70
CA ILE A 82 2.36 7.57 2.06
C ILE A 82 2.00 6.51 3.11
N ASP A 83 2.71 6.46 4.24
CA ASP A 83 2.39 5.54 5.33
C ASP A 83 0.95 5.71 5.83
N ARG A 84 0.50 6.95 6.05
CA ARG A 84 -0.89 7.23 6.46
C ARG A 84 -1.94 6.84 5.43
N ALA A 85 -1.59 6.83 4.15
CA ALA A 85 -2.52 6.46 3.08
C ALA A 85 -2.57 4.94 2.85
N GLU A 86 -1.44 4.25 2.98
CA GLU A 86 -1.29 2.83 2.68
C GLU A 86 -1.57 1.94 3.90
N ASP A 87 -1.21 2.39 5.11
CA ASP A 87 -1.48 1.68 6.35
C ASP A 87 -2.91 1.93 6.83
N ARG A 88 -3.69 0.86 7.00
CA ARG A 88 -5.11 0.94 7.35
C ARG A 88 -5.35 1.51 8.74
N GLU A 89 -4.48 1.24 9.68
CA GLU A 89 -4.59 1.72 11.06
C GLU A 89 -4.25 3.21 11.12
N LEU A 90 -3.14 3.63 10.50
CA LEU A 90 -2.77 5.04 10.39
C LEU A 90 -3.79 5.86 9.60
N PHE A 91 -4.38 5.27 8.54
CA PHE A 91 -5.47 5.91 7.80
C PHE A 91 -6.70 6.11 8.69
N LYS A 92 -7.11 5.07 9.43
CA LYS A 92 -8.23 5.13 10.38
C LYS A 92 -8.01 6.22 11.43
N GLU A 93 -6.87 6.21 12.11
CA GLU A 93 -6.52 7.25 13.08
C GLU A 93 -6.55 8.66 12.47
N THR A 94 -6.07 8.80 11.23
CA THR A 94 -6.07 10.09 10.53
C THR A 94 -7.49 10.57 10.29
N MET A 95 -8.38 9.69 9.83
CA MET A 95 -9.80 10.04 9.62
C MET A 95 -10.50 10.39 10.92
N GLU A 96 -10.24 9.65 12.00
CA GLU A 96 -10.78 9.96 13.33
C GLU A 96 -10.32 11.34 13.83
N LYS A 97 -9.04 11.67 13.68
CA LYS A 97 -8.49 13.00 14.02
C LYS A 97 -9.13 14.13 13.21
N LEU A 98 -9.50 13.85 11.96
CA LEU A 98 -10.16 14.79 11.06
C LEU A 98 -11.70 14.81 11.25
N HIS A 99 -12.24 14.03 12.20
CA HIS A 99 -13.68 13.86 12.44
C HIS A 99 -14.44 13.42 11.16
N GLN A 100 -13.79 12.63 10.31
CA GLN A 100 -14.42 12.05 9.14
C GLN A 100 -15.06 10.70 9.49
N PRO A 101 -16.23 10.39 8.92
CA PRO A 101 -16.87 9.11 9.15
C PRO A 101 -16.04 7.98 8.53
N ILE A 102 -15.83 6.93 9.31
CA ILE A 102 -15.16 5.71 8.88
C ILE A 102 -16.09 4.51 9.09
N ILE A 103 -15.91 3.49 8.28
CA ILE A 103 -16.63 2.24 8.48
C ILE A 103 -16.07 1.55 9.72
N PRO A 104 -16.91 1.17 10.71
CA PRO A 104 -16.47 0.41 11.87
C PRO A 104 -15.74 -0.87 11.43
N SER A 105 -14.50 -1.00 11.83
CA SER A 105 -13.63 -2.10 11.41
C SER A 105 -12.57 -2.38 12.44
N GLU A 106 -12.05 -3.60 12.45
CA GLU A 106 -10.95 -4.03 13.30
C GLU A 106 -10.09 -5.05 12.58
N VAL A 107 -8.78 -4.94 12.75
CA VAL A 107 -7.81 -5.92 12.28
C VAL A 107 -7.63 -6.96 13.39
N VAL A 108 -7.77 -8.24 13.03
CA VAL A 108 -7.72 -9.34 14.00
C VAL A 108 -6.87 -10.50 13.49
N GLU A 109 -6.26 -11.22 14.42
CA GLU A 109 -5.35 -12.35 14.14
C GLU A 109 -5.96 -13.70 14.57
N THR A 110 -7.09 -13.66 15.28
CA THR A 110 -7.79 -14.86 15.71
C THR A 110 -9.24 -14.88 15.30
N LEU A 111 -9.79 -16.07 15.12
CA LEU A 111 -11.23 -16.22 14.86
C LEU A 111 -12.08 -15.72 16.03
N GLN A 112 -11.58 -15.87 17.26
CA GLN A 112 -12.30 -15.45 18.45
C GLN A 112 -12.46 -13.91 18.47
N ASP A 113 -11.40 -13.17 18.14
CA ASP A 113 -11.43 -11.70 18.04
C ASP A 113 -12.32 -11.25 16.87
N ALA A 114 -12.30 -11.97 15.75
CA ALA A 114 -13.20 -11.72 14.63
C ALA A 114 -14.69 -11.84 15.02
N LEU A 115 -15.03 -12.86 15.79
CA LEU A 115 -16.39 -13.06 16.30
C LEU A 115 -16.77 -11.94 17.29
N ALA A 116 -15.88 -11.60 18.21
CA ALA A 116 -16.11 -10.53 19.18
C ALA A 116 -16.26 -9.16 18.49
N CYS A 117 -15.47 -8.90 17.46
CA CYS A 117 -15.61 -7.71 16.62
C CYS A 117 -16.98 -7.67 15.93
N ALA A 118 -17.37 -8.76 15.25
CA ALA A 118 -18.64 -8.84 14.56
C ALA A 118 -19.86 -8.71 15.51
N ASP A 119 -19.76 -9.22 16.72
CA ASP A 119 -20.80 -9.07 17.75
C ASP A 119 -20.95 -7.60 18.20
N ARG A 120 -19.86 -6.81 18.22
CA ARG A 120 -19.88 -5.38 18.53
C ARG A 120 -20.44 -4.52 17.39
N ILE A 121 -19.97 -4.75 16.15
CA ILE A 121 -20.34 -3.90 15.00
C ILE A 121 -21.64 -4.34 14.33
N GLY A 122 -22.09 -5.54 14.60
CA GLY A 122 -23.32 -6.14 14.05
C GLY A 122 -23.15 -6.70 12.64
N TYR A 123 -23.86 -7.79 12.35
CA TYR A 123 -23.92 -8.38 11.01
C TYR A 123 -24.80 -7.56 10.06
N PRO A 124 -24.60 -7.66 8.73
CA PRO A 124 -23.53 -8.36 8.05
C PRO A 124 -22.18 -7.65 8.20
N VAL A 125 -21.10 -8.44 8.14
CA VAL A 125 -19.70 -7.94 8.12
C VAL A 125 -18.98 -8.42 6.88
N ILE A 126 -17.93 -7.70 6.48
CA ILE A 126 -17.03 -8.09 5.41
C ILE A 126 -15.71 -8.54 6.03
N VAL A 127 -15.18 -9.67 5.55
CA VAL A 127 -13.86 -10.16 5.90
C VAL A 127 -12.91 -9.94 4.73
N ARG A 128 -11.75 -9.34 5.00
CA ARG A 128 -10.69 -9.13 4.01
C ARG A 128 -9.35 -9.61 4.58
N PRO A 129 -8.80 -10.72 4.07
CA PRO A 129 -7.47 -11.15 4.46
C PRO A 129 -6.40 -10.12 4.08
N ALA A 130 -5.39 -9.97 4.94
CA ALA A 130 -4.26 -9.10 4.65
C ALA A 130 -3.37 -9.71 3.56
N PHE A 131 -2.84 -8.87 2.67
CA PHE A 131 -1.90 -9.24 1.61
C PHE A 131 -2.39 -10.34 0.64
N THR A 132 -3.71 -10.45 0.43
CA THR A 132 -4.28 -11.32 -0.60
C THR A 132 -4.71 -10.50 -1.81
N MET A 133 -4.54 -11.08 -3.00
CA MET A 133 -4.93 -10.43 -4.26
C MET A 133 -6.32 -10.90 -4.71
N GLY A 134 -7.05 -10.01 -5.39
CA GLY A 134 -8.31 -10.34 -6.04
C GLY A 134 -9.45 -10.77 -5.11
N GLY A 135 -9.39 -10.38 -3.82
CA GLY A 135 -10.43 -10.73 -2.83
C GLY A 135 -10.41 -12.18 -2.38
N THR A 136 -9.34 -12.93 -2.69
CA THR A 136 -9.20 -14.35 -2.31
C THR A 136 -9.28 -14.53 -0.80
N GLY A 137 -10.16 -15.43 -0.36
CA GLY A 137 -10.37 -15.77 1.06
C GLY A 137 -11.21 -14.78 1.84
N GLY A 138 -11.65 -13.67 1.22
CA GLY A 138 -12.56 -12.70 1.80
C GLY A 138 -14.01 -12.94 1.39
N GLY A 139 -14.93 -12.18 1.99
CA GLY A 139 -16.35 -12.23 1.62
C GLY A 139 -17.28 -11.55 2.63
N ILE A 140 -18.55 -11.49 2.27
CA ILE A 140 -19.62 -10.99 3.13
C ILE A 140 -20.10 -12.10 4.04
N CYS A 141 -20.16 -11.83 5.34
CA CYS A 141 -20.64 -12.74 6.38
C CYS A 141 -21.94 -12.19 6.93
N GLU A 142 -23.05 -12.81 6.55
CA GLU A 142 -24.38 -12.42 7.00
C GLU A 142 -24.68 -12.82 8.44
N ASN A 143 -23.94 -13.82 8.94
CA ASN A 143 -24.13 -14.38 10.28
C ASN A 143 -22.84 -15.03 10.80
N LYS A 144 -22.90 -15.44 12.07
CA LYS A 144 -21.78 -16.05 12.77
C LYS A 144 -21.22 -17.32 12.09
N ALA A 145 -22.10 -18.18 11.55
CA ALA A 145 -21.68 -19.42 10.89
C ALA A 145 -20.84 -19.10 9.63
N LYS A 146 -21.27 -18.10 8.85
CA LYS A 146 -20.54 -17.66 7.66
C LYS A 146 -19.22 -16.97 8.01
N LEU A 147 -19.18 -16.23 9.11
CA LEU A 147 -17.94 -15.62 9.60
C LEU A 147 -16.94 -16.70 10.06
N ILE A 148 -17.38 -17.78 10.71
CA ILE A 148 -16.48 -18.88 11.07
C ILE A 148 -15.85 -19.50 9.81
N GLU A 149 -16.65 -19.78 8.79
CA GLU A 149 -16.18 -20.36 7.52
C GLU A 149 -15.15 -19.44 6.83
N ILE A 150 -15.58 -18.21 6.52
CA ILE A 150 -14.77 -17.25 5.76
C ILE A 150 -13.58 -16.73 6.58
N GLY A 151 -13.79 -16.43 7.86
CA GLY A 151 -12.74 -15.93 8.76
C GLY A 151 -11.62 -16.93 8.96
N THR A 152 -11.95 -18.21 9.19
CA THR A 152 -10.95 -19.28 9.31
C THR A 152 -10.14 -19.43 8.02
N ASN A 153 -10.82 -19.42 6.87
CA ASN A 153 -10.13 -19.50 5.58
C ASN A 153 -9.28 -18.25 5.30
N GLY A 154 -9.79 -17.08 5.63
CA GLY A 154 -9.07 -15.81 5.47
C GLY A 154 -7.80 -15.74 6.31
N LEU A 155 -7.86 -16.12 7.58
CA LEU A 155 -6.68 -16.20 8.46
C LEU A 155 -5.63 -17.17 7.91
N ARG A 156 -6.07 -18.33 7.39
CA ARG A 156 -5.17 -19.33 6.80
C ARG A 156 -4.49 -18.83 5.53
N LEU A 157 -5.18 -18.07 4.69
CA LEU A 157 -4.68 -17.59 3.41
C LEU A 157 -3.85 -16.30 3.54
N SER A 158 -4.03 -15.54 4.62
CA SER A 158 -3.20 -14.37 4.88
C SER A 158 -1.77 -14.80 5.23
N PRO A 159 -0.74 -14.30 4.53
CA PRO A 159 0.66 -14.61 4.83
C PRO A 159 1.10 -14.23 6.25
N ILE A 160 0.42 -13.28 6.87
CA ILE A 160 0.68 -12.80 8.24
C ILE A 160 -0.41 -13.19 9.22
N HIS A 161 -1.30 -14.16 8.85
CA HIS A 161 -2.42 -14.62 9.68
C HIS A 161 -3.33 -13.50 10.22
N GLN A 162 -3.63 -12.52 9.37
CA GLN A 162 -4.38 -11.33 9.76
C GLN A 162 -5.55 -11.09 8.81
N ILE A 163 -6.71 -10.75 9.35
CA ILE A 163 -7.90 -10.35 8.59
C ILE A 163 -8.46 -9.04 9.12
N LEU A 164 -9.01 -8.23 8.23
CA LEU A 164 -9.87 -7.10 8.57
C LEU A 164 -11.31 -7.60 8.64
N VAL A 165 -12.01 -7.25 9.72
CA VAL A 165 -13.46 -7.41 9.87
C VAL A 165 -14.07 -6.01 9.87
N GLU A 166 -14.96 -5.72 8.92
CA GLU A 166 -15.58 -4.41 8.78
C GLU A 166 -17.10 -4.50 8.64
N LYS A 167 -17.81 -3.48 9.06
CA LYS A 167 -19.26 -3.39 8.86
C LYS A 167 -19.60 -3.37 7.37
N CYS A 168 -20.47 -4.26 6.93
CA CYS A 168 -20.99 -4.21 5.57
C CYS A 168 -22.00 -3.05 5.47
N ILE A 169 -21.71 -2.11 4.56
CA ILE A 169 -22.59 -0.98 4.23
C ILE A 169 -23.20 -1.13 2.82
N ALA A 170 -23.07 -2.30 2.20
CA ALA A 170 -23.75 -2.60 0.95
C ALA A 170 -25.26 -2.63 1.22
N GLY A 171 -25.99 -1.71 0.61
CA GLY A 171 -27.43 -1.58 0.64
C GLY A 171 -28.07 -1.92 -0.70
#